data_4b9dc558e685c623cc7a4a66708379de
#
_entry.id   4b9dc558e685c623cc7a4a66708379de
#
_cell.length_a   1.000
_cell.length_b   1.000
_cell.length_c   1.000
_cell.angle_alpha   90.00
_cell.angle_beta   90.00
_cell.angle_gamma   90.00
#
_symmetry.space_group_name_H-M   'P 1'
#
loop_
_entity.id
_entity.type
_entity.pdbx_description
1 polymer ?
#
loop_
_entity_poly.entity_id
_entity_poly.type
_entity_poly.pdbx_seq_one_letter_code
_entity_poly.pdbx_strand_id
1 'polypeptide(L)'
;MQDYIVRATAGNGSIRAFAATTRELVQYARQVHHTSPVASAALGRMLTAAAMMGSMLKGDKDLVTLQIRGLGPLKGIVVSADANARVKGYVFNPNVDIPSKYPGKLDVSGAIGQGYLSVIRDIGMREPYAGRIQLVSGEIAEDLTYYFAQSEQTPSAVGLGVLVETDTSIRRAGGFIIQLLPDATEEMIAKLEQKLNTIPYVTDLLDMGKTPEDILEMILGDMDLKIMDKVTTEFYCNCTKERVEKALISIGKEELEKIITEDKKANLHCHFCNKEYDFTEMELKTLLKQEK
;
A
#
# COMPACT_ATOMS: atom_id res chain seq x y z
N MET A 1 9.37 12.38 -12.68
CA MET A 1 8.75 11.45 -13.66
C MET A 1 7.47 10.96 -13.00
N GLN A 2 6.34 10.91 -13.70
CA GLN A 2 5.06 10.51 -13.11
C GLN A 2 5.11 9.03 -12.75
N ASP A 3 4.58 8.66 -11.58
CA ASP A 3 4.47 7.27 -11.15
C ASP A 3 3.37 6.53 -11.91
N TYR A 4 3.62 5.27 -12.24
CA TYR A 4 2.69 4.45 -12.98
C TYR A 4 2.89 2.95 -12.73
N ILE A 5 1.86 2.20 -13.09
CA ILE A 5 1.81 0.75 -13.06
C ILE A 5 1.68 0.25 -14.49
N VAL A 6 2.45 -0.75 -14.85
CA VAL A 6 2.30 -1.52 -16.10
C VAL A 6 1.54 -2.79 -15.77
N ARG A 7 0.48 -3.07 -16.54
CA ARG A 7 -0.23 -4.35 -16.50
C ARG A 7 0.15 -5.17 -17.72
N ALA A 8 0.47 -6.43 -17.52
CA ALA A 8 0.93 -7.33 -18.57
C ALA A 8 0.42 -8.75 -18.38
N THR A 9 0.48 -9.53 -19.46
CA THR A 9 0.27 -10.97 -19.47
C THR A 9 1.46 -11.65 -20.14
N ALA A 10 1.69 -12.91 -19.80
CA ALA A 10 2.70 -13.75 -20.45
C ALA A 10 2.22 -15.21 -20.49
N GLY A 11 2.98 -16.09 -21.15
CA GLY A 11 2.63 -17.51 -21.24
C GLY A 11 1.27 -17.76 -21.86
N ASN A 12 0.94 -17.10 -22.97
CA ASN A 12 -0.38 -17.18 -23.61
C ASN A 12 -1.55 -16.85 -22.68
N GLY A 13 -1.33 -15.95 -21.70
CA GLY A 13 -2.34 -15.55 -20.74
C GLY A 13 -2.37 -16.36 -19.43
N SER A 14 -1.51 -17.36 -19.26
CA SER A 14 -1.39 -18.14 -18.02
C SER A 14 -0.65 -17.40 -16.91
N ILE A 15 -0.02 -16.27 -17.22
CA ILE A 15 0.67 -15.41 -16.27
C ILE A 15 0.09 -14.00 -16.38
N ARG A 16 -0.28 -13.39 -15.27
CA ARG A 16 -0.54 -11.95 -15.21
C ARG A 16 0.52 -11.27 -14.37
N ALA A 17 0.92 -10.08 -14.78
CA ALA A 17 2.00 -9.37 -14.16
C ALA A 17 1.70 -7.88 -14.02
N PHE A 18 2.21 -7.30 -12.94
CA PHE A 18 2.12 -5.89 -12.61
C PHE A 18 3.52 -5.43 -12.20
N ALA A 19 3.96 -4.30 -12.71
CA ALA A 19 5.17 -3.64 -12.22
C ALA A 19 4.92 -2.14 -12.09
N ALA A 20 5.55 -1.51 -11.10
CA ALA A 20 5.27 -0.12 -10.78
C ALA A 20 6.54 0.65 -10.41
N THR A 21 6.55 1.94 -10.76
CA THR A 21 7.36 2.97 -10.10
C THR A 21 6.44 3.82 -9.23
N THR A 22 6.86 4.12 -7.99
CA THR A 22 6.04 4.79 -6.98
C THR A 22 6.84 5.81 -6.15
N ARG A 23 7.90 6.36 -6.73
CA ARG A 23 8.82 7.25 -6.04
C ARG A 23 8.12 8.52 -5.54
N GLU A 24 7.33 9.18 -6.37
CA GLU A 24 6.64 10.43 -6.02
C GLU A 24 5.53 10.17 -4.99
N LEU A 25 4.78 9.07 -5.15
CA LEU A 25 3.75 8.62 -4.22
C LEU A 25 4.33 8.40 -2.82
N VAL A 26 5.46 7.68 -2.72
CA VAL A 26 6.12 7.38 -1.44
C VAL A 26 6.77 8.63 -0.85
N GLN A 27 7.38 9.47 -1.68
CA GLN A 27 7.94 10.76 -1.26
C GLN A 27 6.86 11.67 -0.67
N TYR A 28 5.70 11.74 -1.29
CA TYR A 28 4.57 12.52 -0.77
C TYR A 28 4.09 11.98 0.59
N ALA A 29 3.90 10.66 0.69
CA ALA A 29 3.51 10.02 1.96
C ALA A 29 4.54 10.30 3.08
N ARG A 30 5.83 10.21 2.78
CA ARG A 30 6.92 10.55 3.71
C ARG A 30 6.83 12.00 4.18
N GLN A 31 6.57 12.94 3.28
CA GLN A 31 6.46 14.37 3.63
C GLN A 31 5.24 14.65 4.51
N VAL A 32 4.10 14.06 4.18
CA VAL A 32 2.84 14.24 4.92
C VAL A 32 2.92 13.67 6.33
N HIS A 33 3.55 12.50 6.48
CA HIS A 33 3.60 11.78 7.76
C HIS A 33 4.92 11.99 8.52
N HIS A 34 5.90 12.70 7.95
CA HIS A 34 7.23 12.92 8.52
C HIS A 34 7.90 11.61 8.96
N THR A 35 7.77 10.55 8.15
CA THR A 35 8.25 9.22 8.50
C THR A 35 9.77 9.13 8.53
N SER A 36 10.31 8.42 9.53
CA SER A 36 11.71 8.01 9.60
C SER A 36 12.09 7.11 8.41
N PRO A 37 13.38 6.89 8.12
CA PRO A 37 13.80 6.06 6.99
C PRO A 37 13.17 4.67 6.96
N VAL A 38 13.18 3.95 8.09
CA VAL A 38 12.62 2.59 8.16
C VAL A 38 11.09 2.60 8.04
N ALA A 39 10.42 3.58 8.62
CA ALA A 39 8.98 3.76 8.50
C ALA A 39 8.59 4.13 7.04
N SER A 40 9.40 4.96 6.37
CA SER A 40 9.23 5.30 4.95
C SER A 40 9.37 4.07 4.05
N ALA A 41 10.38 3.22 4.32
CA ALA A 41 10.58 1.98 3.57
C ALA A 41 9.40 1.01 3.76
N ALA A 42 8.92 0.82 4.98
CA ALA A 42 7.79 -0.03 5.29
C ALA A 42 6.48 0.48 4.66
N LEU A 43 6.16 1.77 4.86
CA LEU A 43 4.98 2.40 4.27
C LEU A 43 5.02 2.38 2.74
N GLY A 44 6.17 2.70 2.16
CA GLY A 44 6.34 2.75 0.72
C GLY A 44 6.16 1.38 0.04
N ARG A 45 6.67 0.30 0.63
CA ARG A 45 6.40 -1.07 0.14
C ARG A 45 4.91 -1.39 0.18
N MET A 46 4.21 -1.04 1.27
CA MET A 46 2.77 -1.26 1.39
C MET A 46 1.97 -0.41 0.40
N LEU A 47 2.32 0.86 0.20
CA LEU A 47 1.68 1.74 -0.78
C LEU A 47 1.87 1.21 -2.21
N THR A 48 3.07 0.76 -2.56
CA THR A 48 3.38 0.17 -3.88
C THR A 48 2.56 -1.10 -4.12
N ALA A 49 2.50 -2.00 -3.13
CA ALA A 49 1.68 -3.21 -3.22
C ALA A 49 0.20 -2.87 -3.37
N ALA A 50 -0.32 -1.94 -2.56
CA ALA A 50 -1.72 -1.52 -2.62
C ALA A 50 -2.07 -0.87 -3.97
N ALA A 51 -1.17 -0.06 -4.56
CA ALA A 51 -1.36 0.52 -5.88
C ALA A 51 -1.55 -0.56 -6.96
N MET A 52 -0.65 -1.54 -7.00
CA MET A 52 -0.77 -2.67 -7.93
C MET A 52 -2.03 -3.50 -7.67
N MET A 53 -2.35 -3.81 -6.40
CA MET A 53 -3.56 -4.57 -6.05
C MET A 53 -4.85 -3.77 -6.33
N GLY A 54 -4.84 -2.45 -6.17
CA GLY A 54 -5.93 -1.56 -6.58
C GLY A 54 -6.19 -1.65 -8.07
N SER A 55 -5.14 -1.62 -8.90
CA SER A 55 -5.26 -1.76 -10.36
C SER A 55 -5.81 -3.13 -10.82
N MET A 56 -5.92 -4.13 -9.92
CA MET A 56 -6.55 -5.43 -10.19
C MET A 56 -8.08 -5.40 -10.00
N LEU A 57 -8.61 -4.39 -9.33
CA LEU A 57 -10.04 -4.22 -9.08
C LEU A 57 -10.78 -3.89 -10.38
N LYS A 58 -12.06 -4.25 -10.45
CA LYS A 58 -12.86 -4.12 -11.67
C LYS A 58 -13.90 -3.02 -11.60
N GLY A 59 -14.46 -2.78 -10.43
CA GLY A 59 -15.51 -1.77 -10.23
C GLY A 59 -14.91 -0.42 -9.83
N ASP A 60 -15.38 0.67 -10.40
CA ASP A 60 -14.88 2.04 -10.12
C ASP A 60 -14.97 2.46 -8.64
N LYS A 61 -15.83 1.79 -7.86
CA LYS A 61 -16.01 2.05 -6.44
C LYS A 61 -15.31 1.03 -5.55
N ASP A 62 -14.70 0.02 -6.15
CA ASP A 62 -14.02 -1.03 -5.42
C ASP A 62 -12.79 -0.46 -4.69
N LEU A 63 -12.53 -0.99 -3.50
CA LEU A 63 -11.40 -0.61 -2.65
C LEU A 63 -10.69 -1.86 -2.16
N VAL A 64 -9.37 -1.79 -2.11
CA VAL A 64 -8.55 -2.74 -1.37
C VAL A 64 -7.85 -2.02 -0.23
N THR A 65 -7.90 -2.60 0.96
CA THR A 65 -7.19 -2.11 2.14
C THR A 65 -6.23 -3.19 2.63
N LEU A 66 -4.97 -2.85 2.73
CA LEU A 66 -3.94 -3.68 3.34
C LEU A 66 -3.64 -3.15 4.74
N GLN A 67 -3.64 -4.03 5.72
CA GLN A 67 -3.32 -3.67 7.09
C GLN A 67 -2.30 -4.63 7.68
N ILE A 68 -1.19 -4.10 8.19
CA ILE A 68 -0.28 -4.83 9.06
C ILE A 68 -0.50 -4.36 10.50
N ARG A 69 -0.59 -5.32 11.42
CA ARG A 69 -0.53 -5.13 12.87
C ARG A 69 0.64 -5.94 13.38
N GLY A 70 1.63 -5.26 13.94
CA GLY A 70 2.86 -5.87 14.41
C GLY A 70 3.18 -5.51 15.87
N LEU A 71 3.96 -6.35 16.52
CA LEU A 71 4.44 -6.15 17.88
C LEU A 71 5.71 -5.30 17.95
N GLY A 72 6.33 -5.01 16.79
CA GLY A 72 7.50 -4.15 16.70
C GLY A 72 7.19 -2.68 16.90
N PRO A 73 8.20 -1.81 16.95
CA PRO A 73 8.05 -0.39 17.30
C PRO A 73 7.21 0.40 16.28
N LEU A 74 7.05 -0.06 15.04
CA LEU A 74 6.18 0.55 14.03
C LEU A 74 4.69 0.38 14.36
N LYS A 75 4.32 -0.64 15.15
CA LYS A 75 2.98 -1.01 15.61
C LYS A 75 2.01 -1.42 14.49
N GLY A 76 2.07 -0.78 13.34
CA GLY A 76 1.22 -1.15 12.20
C GLY A 76 1.27 -0.15 11.06
N ILE A 77 0.68 -0.59 9.94
CA ILE A 77 0.56 0.16 8.69
C ILE A 77 -0.85 -0.06 8.17
N VAL A 78 -1.49 0.98 7.68
CA VAL A 78 -2.77 0.88 6.95
C VAL A 78 -2.62 1.62 5.63
N VAL A 79 -2.93 0.94 4.53
CA VAL A 79 -2.97 1.53 3.20
C VAL A 79 -4.26 1.12 2.49
N SER A 80 -4.81 2.00 1.68
CA SER A 80 -6.02 1.72 0.89
C SER A 80 -5.82 2.26 -0.51
N ALA A 81 -6.23 1.47 -1.51
CA ALA A 81 -6.18 1.84 -2.92
C ALA A 81 -7.54 1.59 -3.59
N ASP A 82 -7.88 2.42 -4.57
CA ASP A 82 -9.05 2.23 -5.43
C ASP A 82 -8.68 1.59 -6.78
N ALA A 83 -9.68 1.30 -7.59
CA ALA A 83 -9.53 0.70 -8.92
C ALA A 83 -8.73 1.57 -9.92
N ASN A 84 -8.58 2.86 -9.64
CA ASN A 84 -7.77 3.78 -10.43
C ASN A 84 -6.33 3.88 -9.91
N ALA A 85 -5.90 2.96 -9.05
CA ALA A 85 -4.59 2.94 -8.42
C ALA A 85 -4.24 4.23 -7.64
N ARG A 86 -5.24 4.96 -7.14
CA ARG A 86 -5.07 6.07 -6.22
C ARG A 86 -4.96 5.54 -4.81
N VAL A 87 -3.88 5.89 -4.12
CA VAL A 87 -3.48 5.25 -2.87
C VAL A 87 -3.37 6.26 -1.74
N LYS A 88 -3.73 5.85 -0.54
CA LYS A 88 -3.47 6.57 0.71
C LYS A 88 -3.08 5.60 1.80
N GLY A 89 -2.28 6.05 2.75
CA GLY A 89 -1.86 5.17 3.84
C GLY A 89 -1.06 5.91 4.90
N TYR A 90 -0.89 5.26 6.04
CA TYR A 90 -0.12 5.77 7.16
C TYR A 90 0.47 4.64 8.00
N VAL A 91 1.45 4.98 8.82
CA VAL A 91 2.01 4.11 9.87
C VAL A 91 1.55 4.59 11.24
N PHE A 92 1.46 3.70 12.23
CA PHE A 92 1.02 4.10 13.57
C PHE A 92 2.09 4.82 14.36
N ASN A 93 3.36 4.47 14.13
CA ASN A 93 4.50 5.19 14.68
C ASN A 93 5.44 5.63 13.54
N PRO A 94 5.36 6.89 13.10
CA PRO A 94 6.22 7.39 12.02
C PRO A 94 7.68 7.59 12.44
N ASN A 95 7.96 7.72 13.74
CA ASN A 95 9.27 8.10 14.28
C ASN A 95 10.07 6.89 14.79
N VAL A 96 9.95 5.74 14.13
CA VAL A 96 10.71 4.55 14.50
C VAL A 96 12.18 4.75 14.16
N ASP A 97 13.04 4.59 15.16
CA ASP A 97 14.50 4.61 15.01
C ASP A 97 15.06 3.30 15.56
N ILE A 98 15.54 2.46 14.67
CA ILE A 98 16.18 1.17 14.99
C ILE A 98 17.42 0.99 14.12
N PRO A 99 18.43 0.26 14.59
CA PRO A 99 19.60 -0.05 13.79
C PRO A 99 19.26 -0.72 12.46
N SER A 100 20.05 -0.42 11.43
CA SER A 100 19.95 -1.14 10.14
C SER A 100 20.25 -2.63 10.35
N LYS A 101 19.61 -3.49 9.59
CA LYS A 101 19.80 -4.94 9.63
C LYS A 101 21.26 -5.32 9.30
N TYR A 102 21.82 -4.63 8.31
CA TYR A 102 23.24 -4.59 7.95
C TYR A 102 23.49 -3.31 7.13
N PRO A 103 24.76 -2.91 6.89
CA PRO A 103 25.05 -1.71 6.13
C PRO A 103 24.28 -1.63 4.82
N GLY A 104 23.54 -0.54 4.63
CA GLY A 104 22.72 -0.29 3.44
C GLY A 104 21.33 -0.92 3.43
N LYS A 105 20.94 -1.73 4.46
CA LYS A 105 19.58 -2.31 4.54
C LYS A 105 18.86 -1.89 5.81
N LEU A 106 17.79 -1.11 5.66
CA LEU A 106 16.85 -0.77 6.72
C LEU A 106 16.15 -2.03 7.25
N ASP A 107 16.01 -2.16 8.56
CA ASP A 107 15.38 -3.32 9.19
C ASP A 107 13.85 -3.18 9.28
N VAL A 108 13.18 -3.33 8.13
CA VAL A 108 11.72 -3.27 8.06
C VAL A 108 11.08 -4.39 8.86
N SER A 109 11.64 -5.60 8.80
CA SER A 109 11.14 -6.75 9.56
C SER A 109 11.24 -6.55 11.07
N GLY A 110 12.34 -5.98 11.56
CA GLY A 110 12.49 -5.63 12.97
C GLY A 110 11.55 -4.50 13.40
N ALA A 111 11.31 -3.52 12.54
CA ALA A 111 10.36 -2.44 12.81
C ALA A 111 8.92 -2.94 12.94
N ILE A 112 8.51 -3.92 12.13
CA ILE A 112 7.17 -4.51 12.15
C ILE A 112 7.05 -5.55 13.28
N GLY A 113 8.03 -6.44 13.41
CA GLY A 113 7.99 -7.56 14.35
C GLY A 113 6.97 -8.63 13.97
N GLN A 114 6.69 -9.55 14.88
CA GLN A 114 5.63 -10.55 14.72
C GLN A 114 4.25 -9.88 14.63
N GLY A 115 3.33 -10.47 13.85
CA GLY A 115 2.02 -9.88 13.69
C GLY A 115 1.20 -10.50 12.57
N TYR A 116 0.29 -9.73 12.01
CA TYR A 116 -0.64 -10.17 10.98
C TYR A 116 -0.73 -9.17 9.83
N LEU A 117 -0.88 -9.72 8.63
CA LEU A 117 -1.32 -9.00 7.44
C LEU A 117 -2.80 -9.34 7.19
N SER A 118 -3.62 -8.31 7.03
CA SER A 118 -5.01 -8.43 6.61
C SER A 118 -5.20 -7.69 5.29
N VAL A 119 -5.91 -8.31 4.35
CA VAL A 119 -6.31 -7.72 3.07
C VAL A 119 -7.83 -7.71 3.02
N ILE A 120 -8.41 -6.53 2.89
CA ILE A 120 -9.85 -6.31 2.88
C ILE A 120 -10.21 -5.77 1.49
N ARG A 121 -11.14 -6.43 0.80
CA ARG A 121 -11.68 -5.99 -0.49
C ARG A 121 -13.14 -5.62 -0.33
N ASP A 122 -13.42 -4.33 -0.49
CA ASP A 122 -14.78 -3.81 -0.58
C ASP A 122 -15.13 -3.68 -2.07
N ILE A 123 -15.95 -4.60 -2.54
CA ILE A 123 -16.43 -4.69 -3.93
C ILE A 123 -17.94 -4.46 -4.02
N GLY A 124 -18.50 -3.71 -3.06
CA GLY A 124 -19.92 -3.37 -3.01
C GLY A 124 -20.83 -4.50 -2.52
N MET A 125 -20.27 -5.57 -1.94
CA MET A 125 -21.05 -6.62 -1.28
C MET A 125 -21.50 -6.14 0.12
N ARG A 126 -22.50 -6.85 0.69
CA ARG A 126 -23.02 -6.55 2.04
C ARG A 126 -21.91 -6.56 3.10
N GLU A 127 -20.97 -7.49 2.98
CA GLU A 127 -19.80 -7.57 3.83
C GLU A 127 -18.56 -7.63 2.94
N PRO A 128 -17.50 -6.84 3.23
CA PRO A 128 -16.25 -6.92 2.51
C PRO A 128 -15.59 -8.29 2.66
N TYR A 129 -14.95 -8.78 1.62
CA TYR A 129 -14.08 -9.96 1.73
C TYR A 129 -12.82 -9.59 2.52
N ALA A 130 -12.48 -10.36 3.54
CA ALA A 130 -11.30 -10.16 4.36
C ALA A 130 -10.47 -11.45 4.47
N GLY A 131 -9.25 -11.42 3.97
CA GLY A 131 -8.23 -12.45 4.18
C GLY A 131 -7.23 -12.00 5.24
N ARG A 132 -6.78 -12.92 6.10
CA ARG A 132 -5.78 -12.63 7.14
C ARG A 132 -4.79 -13.77 7.25
N ILE A 133 -3.50 -13.40 7.33
CA ILE A 133 -2.41 -14.35 7.57
C ILE A 133 -1.52 -13.86 8.72
N GLN A 134 -0.82 -14.78 9.37
CA GLN A 134 0.30 -14.43 10.22
C GLN A 134 1.49 -14.01 9.35
N LEU A 135 2.22 -12.97 9.75
CA LEU A 135 3.44 -12.57 9.06
C LEU A 135 4.48 -13.69 9.12
N VAL A 136 5.08 -14.01 7.99
CA VAL A 136 6.13 -15.02 7.88
C VAL A 136 7.51 -14.43 8.06
N SER A 137 7.74 -13.19 7.61
CA SER A 137 9.04 -12.53 7.73
C SER A 137 8.98 -11.07 8.19
N GLY A 138 7.88 -10.37 7.94
CA GLY A 138 7.78 -8.92 8.14
C GLY A 138 8.49 -8.09 7.05
N GLU A 139 9.01 -8.72 5.99
CA GLU A 139 9.60 -8.01 4.83
C GLU A 139 8.55 -7.52 3.82
N ILE A 140 7.28 -7.69 4.11
CA ILE A 140 6.09 -7.26 3.34
C ILE A 140 5.94 -8.02 2.01
N ALA A 141 6.96 -8.05 1.15
CA ALA A 141 6.89 -8.75 -0.13
C ALA A 141 6.68 -10.26 0.04
N GLU A 142 7.43 -10.88 0.94
CA GLU A 142 7.31 -12.30 1.29
C GLU A 142 5.96 -12.59 1.94
N ASP A 143 5.50 -11.71 2.85
CA ASP A 143 4.21 -11.85 3.51
C ASP A 143 3.05 -11.75 2.50
N LEU A 144 3.14 -10.86 1.50
CA LEU A 144 2.15 -10.77 0.42
C LEU A 144 2.20 -11.98 -0.51
N THR A 145 3.39 -12.50 -0.83
CA THR A 145 3.55 -13.76 -1.59
C THR A 145 2.83 -14.89 -0.87
N TYR A 146 3.05 -15.02 0.44
CA TYR A 146 2.37 -16.01 1.27
C TYR A 146 0.86 -15.79 1.35
N TYR A 147 0.41 -14.52 1.48
CA TYR A 147 -1.01 -14.16 1.45
C TYR A 147 -1.70 -14.62 0.16
N PHE A 148 -1.11 -14.34 -1.00
CA PHE A 148 -1.69 -14.74 -2.28
C PHE A 148 -1.81 -16.27 -2.40
N ALA A 149 -0.81 -16.99 -1.96
CA ALA A 149 -0.83 -18.45 -2.00
C ALA A 149 -1.87 -19.05 -1.03
N GLN A 150 -1.94 -18.56 0.22
CA GLN A 150 -2.78 -19.15 1.26
C GLN A 150 -4.24 -18.67 1.23
N SER A 151 -4.45 -17.38 1.00
CA SER A 151 -5.79 -16.77 1.07
C SER A 151 -6.48 -16.68 -0.28
N GLU A 152 -5.72 -16.44 -1.36
CA GLU A 152 -6.27 -16.30 -2.71
C GLU A 152 -6.04 -17.54 -3.59
N GLN A 153 -5.29 -18.51 -3.08
CA GLN A 153 -4.93 -19.73 -3.81
C GLN A 153 -4.30 -19.43 -5.18
N THR A 154 -3.58 -18.31 -5.26
CA THR A 154 -2.94 -17.83 -6.48
C THR A 154 -1.44 -17.80 -6.24
N PRO A 155 -0.67 -18.77 -6.77
CA PRO A 155 0.79 -18.74 -6.67
C PRO A 155 1.33 -17.45 -7.26
N SER A 156 2.12 -16.72 -6.47
CA SER A 156 2.55 -15.37 -6.82
C SER A 156 4.01 -15.14 -6.43
N ALA A 157 4.67 -14.25 -7.17
CA ALA A 157 5.95 -13.68 -6.78
C ALA A 157 5.76 -12.17 -6.59
N VAL A 158 6.22 -11.64 -5.46
CA VAL A 158 6.13 -10.22 -5.12
C VAL A 158 7.54 -9.69 -4.85
N GLY A 159 7.92 -8.63 -5.55
CA GLY A 159 9.14 -7.87 -5.29
C GLY A 159 8.80 -6.43 -4.98
N LEU A 160 9.27 -5.89 -3.84
CA LEU A 160 9.02 -4.52 -3.42
C LEU A 160 10.32 -3.88 -2.94
N GLY A 161 10.54 -2.62 -3.30
CA GLY A 161 11.75 -1.91 -2.92
C GLY A 161 11.51 -0.42 -2.69
N VAL A 162 12.18 0.12 -1.67
CA VAL A 162 12.26 1.56 -1.39
C VAL A 162 13.68 1.89 -0.99
N LEU A 163 14.32 2.79 -1.71
CA LEU A 163 15.62 3.38 -1.38
C LEU A 163 15.40 4.75 -0.75
N VAL A 164 15.91 4.92 0.47
CA VAL A 164 15.85 6.16 1.22
C VAL A 164 17.25 6.74 1.30
N GLU A 165 17.40 8.02 0.95
CA GLU A 165 18.66 8.76 1.04
C GLU A 165 19.01 9.15 2.48
N THR A 166 20.23 9.59 2.69
CA THR A 166 20.71 10.06 4.00
C THR A 166 19.98 11.30 4.50
N ASP A 167 19.48 12.15 3.59
CA ASP A 167 18.60 13.29 3.89
C ASP A 167 17.15 12.87 4.12
N THR A 168 16.88 11.57 4.17
CA THR A 168 15.58 10.93 4.32
C THR A 168 14.63 11.05 3.11
N SER A 169 15.06 11.63 2.01
CA SER A 169 14.26 11.66 0.77
C SER A 169 14.18 10.28 0.11
N ILE A 170 13.14 10.08 -0.68
CA ILE A 170 12.95 8.81 -1.40
C ILE A 170 13.69 8.90 -2.74
N ARG A 171 14.76 8.10 -2.87
CA ARG A 171 15.53 8.01 -4.11
C ARG A 171 14.81 7.18 -5.16
N ARG A 172 14.34 5.98 -4.78
CA ARG A 172 13.61 5.05 -5.64
C ARG A 172 12.54 4.33 -4.83
N ALA A 173 11.42 4.04 -5.46
CA ALA A 173 10.39 3.16 -4.93
C ALA A 173 9.65 2.48 -6.08
N GLY A 174 9.29 1.22 -5.90
CA GLY A 174 8.57 0.44 -6.90
C GLY A 174 8.52 -1.04 -6.55
N GLY A 175 8.03 -1.83 -7.49
CA GLY A 175 7.89 -3.25 -7.27
C GLY A 175 7.23 -3.97 -8.44
N PHE A 176 7.03 -5.27 -8.25
CA PHE A 176 6.24 -6.09 -9.15
C PHE A 176 5.39 -7.11 -8.38
N ILE A 177 4.32 -7.56 -9.02
CA ILE A 177 3.52 -8.73 -8.63
C ILE A 177 3.34 -9.57 -9.89
N ILE A 178 3.75 -10.83 -9.84
CA ILE A 178 3.56 -11.81 -10.91
C ILE A 178 2.73 -12.95 -10.36
N GLN A 179 1.69 -13.35 -11.06
CA GLN A 179 0.74 -14.35 -10.60
C GLN A 179 0.55 -15.44 -11.66
N LEU A 180 0.65 -16.69 -11.23
CA LEU A 180 0.34 -17.84 -12.07
C LEU A 180 -1.18 -18.09 -12.05
N LEU A 181 -1.75 -18.25 -13.23
CA LEU A 181 -3.13 -18.64 -13.40
C LEU A 181 -3.24 -20.18 -13.58
N PRO A 182 -4.43 -20.79 -13.45
CA PRO A 182 -4.58 -22.25 -13.44
C PRO A 182 -4.02 -22.98 -14.66
N ASP A 183 -3.89 -22.27 -15.79
CA ASP A 183 -3.37 -22.85 -17.06
C ASP A 183 -1.85 -22.80 -17.18
N ALA A 184 -1.12 -22.33 -16.15
CA ALA A 184 0.33 -22.30 -16.15
C ALA A 184 0.91 -23.73 -16.12
N THR A 185 1.80 -24.02 -17.07
CA THR A 185 2.48 -25.33 -17.15
C THR A 185 3.67 -25.41 -16.20
N GLU A 186 4.06 -26.62 -15.80
CA GLU A 186 5.24 -26.86 -14.96
C GLU A 186 6.53 -26.27 -15.57
N GLU A 187 6.65 -26.32 -16.91
CA GLU A 187 7.78 -25.72 -17.63
C GLU A 187 7.83 -24.19 -17.45
N MET A 188 6.66 -23.52 -17.56
CA MET A 188 6.56 -22.07 -17.33
C MET A 188 6.90 -21.72 -15.88
N ILE A 189 6.43 -22.50 -14.92
CA ILE A 189 6.71 -22.32 -13.49
C ILE A 189 8.23 -22.42 -13.25
N ALA A 190 8.87 -23.49 -13.70
CA ALA A 190 10.30 -23.70 -13.53
C ALA A 190 11.14 -22.59 -14.17
N LYS A 191 10.73 -22.12 -15.35
CA LYS A 191 11.40 -21.03 -16.05
C LYS A 191 11.25 -19.70 -15.29
N LEU A 192 10.06 -19.40 -14.78
CA LEU A 192 9.81 -18.21 -13.96
C LEU A 192 10.64 -18.25 -12.68
N GLU A 193 10.66 -19.37 -11.97
CA GLU A 193 11.48 -19.54 -10.75
C GLU A 193 12.97 -19.32 -11.04
N GLN A 194 13.49 -19.86 -12.13
CA GLN A 194 14.88 -19.64 -12.53
C GLN A 194 15.16 -18.14 -12.75
N LYS A 195 14.27 -17.41 -13.43
CA LYS A 195 14.41 -15.97 -13.67
C LYS A 195 14.38 -15.18 -12.36
N LEU A 196 13.41 -15.47 -11.49
CA LEU A 196 13.27 -14.79 -10.20
C LEU A 196 14.46 -15.00 -9.27
N ASN A 197 15.12 -16.17 -9.33
CA ASN A 197 16.31 -16.46 -8.54
C ASN A 197 17.57 -15.70 -9.04
N THR A 198 17.55 -15.19 -10.25
CA THR A 198 18.72 -14.50 -10.87
C THR A 198 18.53 -12.99 -10.99
N ILE A 199 17.32 -12.48 -10.81
CA ILE A 199 17.04 -11.04 -10.91
C ILE A 199 17.64 -10.27 -9.71
N PRO A 200 18.29 -9.12 -9.93
CA PRO A 200 18.72 -8.24 -8.85
C PRO A 200 17.56 -7.75 -8.01
N TYR A 201 17.84 -7.20 -6.84
CA TYR A 201 16.81 -6.56 -6.03
C TYR A 201 16.11 -5.44 -6.81
N VAL A 202 14.80 -5.28 -6.57
CA VAL A 202 13.98 -4.22 -7.23
C VAL A 202 14.63 -2.84 -7.08
N THR A 203 15.19 -2.55 -5.90
CA THR A 203 15.87 -1.29 -5.63
C THR A 203 17.05 -1.06 -6.56
N ASP A 204 17.84 -2.09 -6.84
CA ASP A 204 19.01 -2.01 -7.71
C ASP A 204 18.59 -1.79 -9.17
N LEU A 205 17.55 -2.50 -9.60
CA LEU A 205 16.99 -2.31 -10.96
C LEU A 205 16.50 -0.88 -11.16
N LEU A 206 15.71 -0.37 -10.20
CA LEU A 206 15.20 1.01 -10.26
C LEU A 206 16.33 2.05 -10.20
N ASP A 207 17.38 1.76 -9.44
CA ASP A 207 18.53 2.66 -9.33
C ASP A 207 19.40 2.68 -10.59
N MET A 208 19.46 1.57 -11.31
CA MET A 208 20.03 1.47 -12.66
C MET A 208 19.16 2.16 -13.73
N GLY A 209 18.02 2.76 -13.35
CA GLY A 209 17.11 3.46 -14.26
C GLY A 209 16.18 2.52 -15.03
N LYS A 210 16.01 1.27 -14.60
CA LYS A 210 15.05 0.35 -15.21
C LYS A 210 13.63 0.80 -14.99
N THR A 211 12.84 0.78 -16.06
CA THR A 211 11.41 1.06 -16.03
C THR A 211 10.62 -0.17 -15.58
N PRO A 212 9.34 -0.02 -15.20
CA PRO A 212 8.47 -1.16 -14.94
C PRO A 212 8.42 -2.16 -16.11
N GLU A 213 8.43 -1.67 -17.35
CA GLU A 213 8.49 -2.50 -18.55
C GLU A 213 9.79 -3.30 -18.64
N ASP A 214 10.94 -2.64 -18.38
CA ASP A 214 12.24 -3.31 -18.39
C ASP A 214 12.29 -4.44 -17.35
N ILE A 215 11.70 -4.23 -16.17
CA ILE A 215 11.62 -5.24 -15.10
C ILE A 215 10.80 -6.43 -15.56
N LEU A 216 9.63 -6.20 -16.16
CA LEU A 216 8.79 -7.26 -16.70
C LEU A 216 9.48 -7.99 -17.87
N GLU A 217 10.16 -7.26 -18.75
CA GLU A 217 10.92 -7.85 -19.87
C GLU A 217 12.06 -8.75 -19.37
N MET A 218 12.76 -8.34 -18.32
CA MET A 218 13.82 -9.16 -17.71
C MET A 218 13.30 -10.48 -17.12
N ILE A 219 12.08 -10.47 -16.57
CA ILE A 219 11.51 -11.66 -15.93
C ILE A 219 10.74 -12.53 -16.92
N LEU A 220 9.96 -11.92 -17.81
CA LEU A 220 8.93 -12.58 -18.62
C LEU A 220 9.17 -12.46 -20.14
N GLY A 221 10.20 -11.74 -20.60
CA GLY A 221 10.39 -11.42 -22.01
C GLY A 221 10.48 -12.64 -22.92
N ASP A 222 11.04 -13.75 -22.42
CA ASP A 222 11.12 -15.02 -23.15
C ASP A 222 9.90 -15.95 -22.94
N MET A 223 8.80 -15.41 -22.39
CA MET A 223 7.52 -16.09 -22.12
C MET A 223 6.32 -15.43 -22.84
N ASP A 224 6.51 -14.87 -24.03
CA ASP A 224 5.47 -14.16 -24.77
C ASP A 224 4.84 -13.02 -23.97
N LEU A 225 5.69 -12.14 -23.39
CA LEU A 225 5.25 -10.97 -22.64
C LEU A 225 4.43 -10.00 -23.53
N LYS A 226 3.25 -9.63 -23.06
CA LYS A 226 2.38 -8.64 -23.71
C LYS A 226 2.03 -7.54 -22.69
N ILE A 227 2.51 -6.34 -22.94
CA ILE A 227 2.09 -5.16 -22.18
C ILE A 227 0.66 -4.82 -22.60
N MET A 228 -0.25 -4.76 -21.64
CA MET A 228 -1.68 -4.49 -21.87
C MET A 228 -1.97 -3.01 -21.80
N ASP A 229 -1.61 -2.37 -20.69
CA ASP A 229 -1.83 -0.94 -20.49
C ASP A 229 -0.94 -0.37 -19.38
N LYS A 230 -1.06 0.94 -19.19
CA LYS A 230 -0.40 1.70 -18.12
C LYS A 230 -1.44 2.50 -17.36
N VAL A 231 -1.38 2.42 -16.04
CA VAL A 231 -2.24 3.17 -15.13
C VAL A 231 -1.38 4.10 -14.29
N THR A 232 -1.70 5.38 -14.26
CA THR A 232 -1.02 6.33 -13.36
C THR A 232 -1.36 6.01 -11.91
N THR A 233 -0.41 6.25 -11.00
CA THR A 233 -0.64 6.09 -9.57
C THR A 233 -0.19 7.33 -8.81
N GLU A 234 -0.91 7.67 -7.77
CA GLU A 234 -0.66 8.86 -6.95
C GLU A 234 -1.15 8.67 -5.52
N PHE A 235 -0.59 9.44 -4.61
CA PHE A 235 -1.16 9.56 -3.28
C PHE A 235 -2.40 10.45 -3.34
N TYR A 236 -3.56 9.86 -3.01
CA TYR A 236 -4.83 10.58 -3.07
C TYR A 236 -5.68 10.31 -1.84
N CYS A 237 -6.02 11.36 -1.11
CA CYS A 237 -6.95 11.30 -0.01
C CYS A 237 -8.20 12.11 -0.32
N ASN A 238 -9.33 11.44 -0.30
CA ASN A 238 -10.65 12.01 -0.55
C ASN A 238 -11.35 12.51 0.72
N CYS A 239 -10.58 12.88 1.76
CA CYS A 239 -11.16 13.50 2.96
C CYS A 239 -11.63 14.92 2.63
N THR A 240 -12.81 15.26 3.12
CA THR A 240 -13.41 16.61 3.02
C THR A 240 -14.01 16.99 4.36
N LYS A 241 -14.30 18.28 4.57
CA LYS A 241 -14.93 18.76 5.81
C LYS A 241 -16.27 18.05 6.05
N GLU A 242 -17.07 17.88 5.00
CA GLU A 242 -18.37 17.19 5.06
C GLU A 242 -18.26 15.72 5.48
N ARG A 243 -17.17 15.03 5.10
CA ARG A 243 -16.91 13.65 5.57
C ARG A 243 -16.53 13.61 7.04
N VAL A 244 -15.77 14.59 7.51
CA VAL A 244 -15.38 14.71 8.91
C VAL A 244 -16.60 15.12 9.76
N GLU A 245 -17.49 15.98 9.26
CA GLU A 245 -18.78 16.30 9.87
C GLU A 245 -19.63 15.05 10.11
N LYS A 246 -19.74 14.17 9.10
CA LYS A 246 -20.45 12.89 9.26
C LYS A 246 -19.82 12.00 10.32
N ALA A 247 -18.49 12.00 10.43
CA ALA A 247 -17.80 11.27 11.48
C ALA A 247 -18.10 11.86 12.86
N LEU A 248 -18.13 13.19 13.01
CA LEU A 248 -18.56 13.87 14.25
C LEU A 248 -20.00 13.53 14.62
N ILE A 249 -20.92 13.54 13.66
CA ILE A 249 -22.31 13.15 13.92
C ILE A 249 -22.36 11.69 14.41
N SER A 250 -21.55 10.80 13.86
CA SER A 250 -21.57 9.36 14.20
C SER A 250 -21.06 9.02 15.61
N ILE A 251 -20.39 9.94 16.32
CA ILE A 251 -20.01 9.72 17.73
C ILE A 251 -21.19 9.79 18.70
N GLY A 252 -22.31 10.34 18.24
CA GLY A 252 -23.56 10.43 19.01
C GLY A 252 -23.72 11.75 19.73
N LYS A 253 -24.99 12.04 20.02
CA LYS A 253 -25.46 13.31 20.58
C LYS A 253 -24.80 13.67 21.91
N GLU A 254 -24.72 12.71 22.83
CA GLU A 254 -24.16 12.93 24.17
C GLU A 254 -22.69 13.37 24.13
N GLU A 255 -21.86 12.70 23.32
CA GLU A 255 -20.46 13.06 23.19
C GLU A 255 -20.28 14.40 22.45
N LEU A 256 -21.09 14.68 21.44
CA LEU A 256 -21.06 15.97 20.74
C LEU A 256 -21.48 17.13 21.67
N GLU A 257 -22.49 16.95 22.55
CA GLU A 257 -22.89 17.91 23.56
C GLU A 257 -21.78 18.17 24.60
N LYS A 258 -21.02 17.14 25.01
CA LYS A 258 -19.87 17.32 25.91
C LYS A 258 -18.77 18.16 25.23
N ILE A 259 -18.40 17.87 23.99
CA ILE A 259 -17.40 18.67 23.24
C ILE A 259 -17.83 20.14 23.16
N ILE A 260 -19.15 20.39 22.91
CA ILE A 260 -19.67 21.76 22.81
C ILE A 260 -19.59 22.47 24.16
N THR A 261 -19.91 21.79 25.26
CA THR A 261 -19.96 22.41 26.61
C THR A 261 -18.57 22.58 27.22
N GLU A 262 -17.69 21.62 27.07
CA GLU A 262 -16.39 21.59 27.72
C GLU A 262 -15.32 22.31 26.87
N ASP A 263 -15.18 21.97 25.57
CA ASP A 263 -14.10 22.43 24.71
C ASP A 263 -14.48 23.62 23.81
N LYS A 264 -15.75 23.80 23.48
CA LYS A 264 -16.34 24.84 22.60
C LYS A 264 -15.74 24.85 21.17
N LYS A 265 -14.95 23.85 20.83
CA LYS A 265 -14.32 23.65 19.53
C LYS A 265 -13.93 22.19 19.37
N ALA A 266 -13.72 21.75 18.14
CA ALA A 266 -13.07 20.46 17.85
C ALA A 266 -12.02 20.67 16.77
N ASN A 267 -10.86 20.05 16.94
CA ASN A 267 -9.85 19.90 15.91
C ASN A 267 -9.70 18.41 15.60
N LEU A 268 -9.94 18.03 14.36
CA LEU A 268 -9.79 16.67 13.89
C LEU A 268 -8.77 16.63 12.77
N HIS A 269 -7.95 15.58 12.74
CA HIS A 269 -7.02 15.36 11.65
C HIS A 269 -7.31 14.06 10.92
N CYS A 270 -7.09 14.08 9.63
CA CYS A 270 -7.22 12.88 8.80
C CYS A 270 -5.95 12.02 8.95
N HIS A 271 -6.05 10.83 9.51
CA HIS A 271 -4.91 9.91 9.65
C HIS A 271 -4.21 9.58 8.31
N PHE A 272 -4.94 9.61 7.18
CA PHE A 272 -4.36 9.29 5.87
C PHE A 272 -3.52 10.42 5.26
N CYS A 273 -3.82 11.68 5.52
CA CYS A 273 -3.12 12.80 4.88
C CYS A 273 -2.76 13.95 5.83
N ASN A 274 -2.94 13.77 7.14
CA ASN A 274 -2.67 14.74 8.20
C ASN A 274 -3.34 16.11 8.02
N LYS A 275 -4.32 16.22 7.10
CA LYS A 275 -5.09 17.47 6.95
C LYS A 275 -5.95 17.70 8.19
N GLU A 276 -5.85 18.90 8.74
CA GLU A 276 -6.62 19.33 9.90
C GLU A 276 -7.93 19.97 9.51
N TYR A 277 -8.92 19.78 10.36
CA TYR A 277 -10.29 20.32 10.23
C TYR A 277 -10.72 20.89 11.55
N ASP A 278 -10.86 22.21 11.59
CA ASP A 278 -11.34 22.94 12.75
C ASP A 278 -12.86 23.12 12.69
N PHE A 279 -13.50 22.95 13.84
CA PHE A 279 -14.91 23.18 14.05
C PHE A 279 -15.12 24.15 15.21
N THR A 280 -15.80 25.24 14.94
CA THR A 280 -16.23 26.21 15.93
C THR A 280 -17.44 25.71 16.72
N GLU A 281 -17.69 26.29 17.88
CA GLU A 281 -18.88 25.99 18.70
C GLU A 281 -20.19 26.11 17.89
N MET A 282 -20.27 27.12 17.00
CA MET A 282 -21.46 27.34 16.18
C MET A 282 -21.67 26.23 15.14
N GLU A 283 -20.58 25.76 14.50
CA GLU A 283 -20.63 24.63 13.57
C GLU A 283 -21.03 23.35 14.29
N LEU A 284 -20.44 23.06 15.46
CA LEU A 284 -20.79 21.88 16.28
C LEU A 284 -22.24 21.87 16.69
N LYS A 285 -22.79 23.04 17.12
CA LYS A 285 -24.22 23.19 17.43
C LYS A 285 -25.13 22.99 16.21
N THR A 286 -24.65 23.32 15.03
CA THR A 286 -25.37 23.08 13.78
C THR A 286 -25.39 21.58 13.43
N LEU A 287 -24.28 20.88 13.61
CA LEU A 287 -24.21 19.43 13.42
C LEU A 287 -25.11 18.68 14.39
N LEU A 288 -25.13 19.10 15.66
CA LEU A 288 -26.01 18.52 16.68
C LEU A 288 -27.51 18.56 16.31
N LYS A 289 -27.95 19.59 15.58
CA LYS A 289 -29.35 19.72 15.10
C LYS A 289 -29.67 18.80 13.91
N GLN A 290 -28.66 18.30 13.20
CA GLN A 290 -28.84 17.41 12.04
C GLN A 290 -28.91 15.94 12.45
N GLU A 291 -28.60 15.63 13.70
CA GLU A 291 -28.76 14.29 14.26
C GLU A 291 -30.26 14.07 14.59
N LYS A 292 -30.96 13.41 13.64
CA LYS A 292 -32.37 12.97 13.82
C LYS A 292 -32.43 11.45 13.85
#